data_b2c42b3eeefbb69f580ce9448d0591b8
#
_entry.id   b2c42b3eeefbb69f580ce9448d0591b8
#
_cell.length_a   1.000
_cell.length_b   1.000
_cell.length_c   1.000
_cell.angle_alpha   90.00
_cell.angle_beta   90.00
_cell.angle_gamma   90.00
#
_symmetry.space_group_name_H-M   'P 1'
#
loop_
_entity.id
_entity.type
_entity.pdbx_description
1 polymer ?
#
loop_
_entity_poly.entity_id
_entity_poly.type
_entity_poly.pdbx_seq_one_letter_code
_entity_poly.pdbx_strand_id
1 'polypeptide(L)'
;MSIAFKPEETFRGDYSYRNSDAAVLRFPFPFPEDRYMYSVNIEPHVRSGPSDVFLRPFDVDEHYIAECRDKAITLERDPGRCQVLPHMMMAQWDTLELLMENLSADYPEQFSLIKEGDDFGSRWTWINRPLGIEQSFIFGNPETLPCEPFEYITRQAQGDFAICDQRDDNLFMDAGMVTSQADWSLEFDVGMSFMEWHGPVPLAHQTGVFERALKYLLMLRLGQPVRRLNWTMSINPRLDTSPESYPEWGPDRASVTPANAGQKVHLRVELQTLWRLPRSNAILFPIRCYLASLEDLARVPKWGARLHRVLSSLPPQLVEYKGLTRYLPAALEWLAQHDDGRELPVGTEPGITTLGPR
;
A
#
# COMPACT_ATOMS: atom_id res chain seq x y z
N MET A 1 0.90 10.52 -24.64
CA MET A 1 0.64 11.92 -24.27
C MET A 1 0.92 12.06 -22.80
N SER A 2 1.92 12.84 -22.42
CA SER A 2 2.14 13.22 -21.02
C SER A 2 0.98 14.13 -20.62
N ILE A 3 0.14 13.69 -19.68
CA ILE A 3 -0.86 14.57 -19.08
C ILE A 3 -0.09 15.39 -18.05
N ALA A 4 0.25 16.62 -18.38
CA ALA A 4 0.90 17.54 -17.44
C ALA A 4 -0.11 17.94 -16.36
N PHE A 5 -0.02 17.33 -15.19
CA PHE A 5 -0.82 17.70 -14.02
C PHE A 5 -0.13 18.86 -13.27
N LYS A 6 -0.95 19.72 -12.68
CA LYS A 6 -0.42 20.75 -11.79
C LYS A 6 -0.19 20.16 -10.40
N PRO A 7 0.91 20.52 -9.71
CA PRO A 7 1.19 20.04 -8.35
C PRO A 7 0.05 20.27 -7.35
N GLU A 8 -0.70 21.37 -7.51
CA GLU A 8 -1.85 21.70 -6.67
C GLU A 8 -3.07 20.78 -6.87
N GLU A 9 -3.05 19.92 -7.88
CA GLU A 9 -4.09 18.92 -8.12
C GLU A 9 -3.81 17.58 -7.44
N THR A 10 -2.76 17.50 -6.62
CA THR A 10 -2.31 16.29 -5.92
C THR A 10 -2.23 16.52 -4.42
N PHE A 11 -1.93 15.44 -3.66
CA PHE A 11 -1.73 15.51 -2.21
C PHE A 11 -0.49 16.32 -1.78
N ARG A 12 0.39 16.70 -2.70
CA ARG A 12 1.70 17.30 -2.42
C ARG A 12 1.66 18.77 -2.10
N GLY A 13 0.77 19.52 -2.75
CA GLY A 13 0.77 20.97 -2.69
C GLY A 13 0.18 21.53 -1.41
N ASP A 14 -0.93 21.00 -0.97
CA ASP A 14 -1.77 21.58 0.09
C ASP A 14 -2.17 20.60 1.20
N TYR A 15 -1.69 19.36 1.16
CA TYR A 15 -2.11 18.29 2.07
C TYR A 15 -3.63 18.07 2.09
N SER A 16 -4.24 18.14 0.92
CA SER A 16 -5.70 18.10 0.77
C SER A 16 -6.30 16.71 0.95
N TYR A 17 -5.47 15.68 1.18
CA TYR A 17 -5.96 14.34 1.48
C TYR A 17 -6.89 14.39 2.71
N ARG A 18 -8.14 14.03 2.50
CA ARG A 18 -9.15 13.90 3.56
C ARG A 18 -10.01 12.68 3.26
N ASN A 19 -10.25 11.91 4.31
CA ASN A 19 -11.18 10.80 4.22
C ASN A 19 -12.60 11.29 4.39
N SER A 20 -13.52 10.80 3.56
CA SER A 20 -14.94 10.83 3.86
C SER A 20 -15.27 9.97 5.08
N ASP A 21 -16.43 10.14 5.66
CA ASP A 21 -16.90 9.29 6.76
C ASP A 21 -16.97 7.81 6.35
N ALA A 22 -17.33 7.53 5.10
CA ALA A 22 -17.35 6.18 4.56
C ALA A 22 -15.93 5.59 4.47
N ALA A 23 -14.93 6.37 4.06
CA ALA A 23 -13.55 5.94 4.02
C ALA A 23 -12.99 5.66 5.42
N VAL A 24 -13.30 6.51 6.41
CA VAL A 24 -12.89 6.24 7.81
C VAL A 24 -13.50 4.95 8.33
N LEU A 25 -14.78 4.68 8.08
CA LEU A 25 -15.44 3.43 8.51
C LEU A 25 -14.87 2.18 7.83
N ARG A 26 -14.30 2.34 6.65
CA ARG A 26 -13.63 1.26 5.88
C ARG A 26 -12.12 1.20 6.10
N PHE A 27 -11.56 2.09 6.93
CA PHE A 27 -10.12 2.12 7.17
C PHE A 27 -9.63 0.77 7.74
N PRO A 28 -8.57 0.17 7.18
CA PRO A 28 -8.07 -1.13 7.61
C PRO A 28 -7.29 -1.02 8.93
N PHE A 29 -7.99 -0.75 10.03
CA PHE A 29 -7.38 -0.57 11.33
C PHE A 29 -6.66 -1.85 11.78
N PRO A 30 -5.32 -1.84 12.03
CA PRO A 30 -4.52 -3.05 12.08
C PRO A 30 -4.43 -3.69 13.48
N PHE A 31 -5.05 -3.10 14.52
CA PHE A 31 -4.86 -3.52 15.89
C PHE A 31 -6.12 -4.15 16.49
N PRO A 32 -6.18 -5.50 16.58
CA PRO A 32 -7.32 -6.18 17.20
C PRO A 32 -7.30 -6.15 18.73
N GLU A 33 -6.16 -5.91 19.36
CA GLU A 33 -5.94 -5.92 20.81
C GLU A 33 -5.26 -4.65 21.31
N ASP A 34 -5.28 -4.43 22.63
CA ASP A 34 -4.80 -3.21 23.31
C ASP A 34 -3.29 -3.14 23.50
N ARG A 35 -2.55 -4.06 22.92
CA ARG A 35 -1.09 -4.09 22.97
C ARG A 35 -0.49 -4.40 21.62
N TYR A 36 0.74 -3.96 21.42
CA TYR A 36 1.47 -4.33 20.21
C TYR A 36 1.83 -5.82 20.22
N MET A 37 1.53 -6.48 19.10
CA MET A 37 1.89 -7.88 18.85
C MET A 37 2.79 -7.93 17.61
N TYR A 38 4.03 -8.43 17.78
CA TYR A 38 4.92 -8.62 16.65
C TYR A 38 4.52 -9.87 15.84
N SER A 39 3.96 -9.66 14.67
CA SER A 39 3.53 -10.75 13.78
C SER A 39 3.57 -10.31 12.32
N VAL A 40 3.81 -11.23 11.39
CA VAL A 40 3.64 -10.97 9.96
C VAL A 40 2.18 -10.97 9.51
N ASN A 41 1.27 -11.53 10.31
CA ASN A 41 -0.18 -11.53 10.11
C ASN A 41 -0.62 -11.96 8.69
N ILE A 42 0.05 -12.96 8.11
CA ILE A 42 -0.32 -13.48 6.78
C ILE A 42 -1.58 -14.33 6.92
N GLU A 43 -2.59 -14.00 6.13
CA GLU A 43 -3.86 -14.73 6.05
C GLU A 43 -4.30 -14.89 4.58
N PRO A 44 -5.16 -15.87 4.26
CA PRO A 44 -5.73 -16.00 2.93
C PRO A 44 -6.47 -14.71 2.51
N HIS A 45 -6.26 -14.26 1.27
CA HIS A 45 -7.03 -13.17 0.69
C HIS A 45 -8.32 -13.73 0.10
N VAL A 46 -9.35 -13.90 0.95
CA VAL A 46 -10.66 -14.44 0.58
C VAL A 46 -11.71 -13.37 0.77
N ARG A 47 -12.66 -13.30 -0.14
CA ARG A 47 -13.84 -12.45 -0.01
C ARG A 47 -14.71 -13.01 1.11
N SER A 48 -14.74 -12.35 2.26
CA SER A 48 -15.39 -12.86 3.47
C SER A 48 -16.77 -12.25 3.73
N GLY A 49 -17.12 -11.14 3.10
CA GLY A 49 -18.42 -10.52 3.28
C GLY A 49 -18.53 -9.06 2.85
N PRO A 50 -19.73 -8.48 2.89
CA PRO A 50 -19.96 -7.10 2.44
C PRO A 50 -19.25 -6.03 3.28
N SER A 51 -18.95 -6.31 4.52
CA SER A 51 -18.23 -5.41 5.44
C SER A 51 -16.70 -5.53 5.35
N ASP A 52 -16.18 -6.53 4.62
CA ASP A 52 -14.75 -6.70 4.44
C ASP A 52 -14.21 -5.61 3.50
N VAL A 53 -13.38 -4.71 4.03
CA VAL A 53 -12.71 -3.67 3.22
C VAL A 53 -11.76 -4.27 2.18
N PHE A 54 -11.32 -5.51 2.38
CA PHE A 54 -10.42 -6.26 1.51
C PHE A 54 -11.16 -7.18 0.53
N LEU A 55 -12.46 -6.97 0.37
CA LEU A 55 -13.29 -7.78 -0.54
C LEU A 55 -12.74 -7.76 -1.97
N ARG A 56 -12.15 -6.63 -2.39
CA ARG A 56 -11.60 -6.42 -3.73
C ARG A 56 -10.08 -6.52 -3.70
N PRO A 57 -9.49 -7.27 -4.63
CA PRO A 57 -8.03 -7.46 -4.66
C PRO A 57 -7.25 -6.17 -4.87
N PHE A 58 -7.76 -5.30 -5.77
CA PHE A 58 -7.16 -4.00 -6.08
C PHE A 58 -8.20 -2.92 -5.77
N ASP A 59 -8.21 -2.46 -4.51
CA ASP A 59 -9.21 -1.50 -4.05
C ASP A 59 -9.05 -0.15 -4.76
N VAL A 60 -10.18 0.35 -5.28
CA VAL A 60 -10.29 1.68 -5.90
C VAL A 60 -11.22 2.52 -5.04
N ASP A 61 -10.71 3.59 -4.48
CA ASP A 61 -11.45 4.47 -3.57
C ASP A 61 -11.61 5.89 -4.10
N GLU A 62 -12.12 6.78 -3.25
CA GLU A 62 -12.38 8.18 -3.59
C GLU A 62 -11.11 8.98 -3.96
N HIS A 63 -9.93 8.49 -3.62
CA HIS A 63 -8.65 9.14 -3.91
C HIS A 63 -7.98 8.65 -5.21
N TYR A 64 -8.62 7.73 -5.94
CA TYR A 64 -8.04 7.06 -7.11
C TYR A 64 -7.38 8.01 -8.11
N ILE A 65 -8.11 9.03 -8.56
CA ILE A 65 -7.60 9.98 -9.56
C ILE A 65 -6.42 10.78 -8.99
N ALA A 66 -6.54 11.26 -7.74
CA ALA A 66 -5.50 12.05 -7.11
C ALA A 66 -4.21 11.23 -6.89
N GLU A 67 -4.32 9.97 -6.46
CA GLU A 67 -3.17 9.09 -6.30
C GLU A 67 -2.49 8.74 -7.64
N CYS A 68 -3.26 8.45 -8.69
CA CYS A 68 -2.69 8.20 -10.02
C CYS A 68 -1.96 9.43 -10.57
N ARG A 69 -2.46 10.65 -10.28
CA ARG A 69 -1.79 11.91 -10.63
C ARG A 69 -0.50 12.11 -9.85
N ASP A 70 -0.54 11.90 -8.53
CA ASP A 70 0.64 12.01 -7.68
C ASP A 70 1.74 11.03 -8.10
N LYS A 71 1.35 9.80 -8.44
CA LYS A 71 2.23 8.78 -9.01
C LYS A 71 2.89 9.26 -10.32
N ALA A 72 2.11 9.82 -11.24
CA ALA A 72 2.63 10.35 -12.50
C ALA A 72 3.67 11.46 -12.27
N ILE A 73 3.40 12.40 -11.37
CA ILE A 73 4.33 13.48 -11.01
C ILE A 73 5.60 12.93 -10.36
N THR A 74 5.48 11.91 -9.49
CA THR A 74 6.64 11.26 -8.89
C THR A 74 7.54 10.65 -9.95
N LEU A 75 6.97 9.90 -10.90
CA LEU A 75 7.70 9.25 -11.97
C LEU A 75 8.34 10.23 -12.99
N GLU A 76 7.72 11.39 -13.21
CA GLU A 76 8.34 12.46 -14.03
C GLU A 76 9.56 13.06 -13.34
N ARG A 77 9.52 13.22 -12.02
CA ARG A 77 10.63 13.77 -11.23
C ARG A 77 11.74 12.77 -10.99
N ASP A 78 11.38 11.50 -10.82
CA ASP A 78 12.27 10.40 -10.46
C ASP A 78 11.85 9.12 -11.20
N PRO A 79 12.32 8.91 -12.44
CA PRO A 79 12.03 7.68 -13.20
C PRO A 79 12.55 6.40 -12.53
N GLY A 80 13.51 6.51 -11.62
CA GLY A 80 14.04 5.37 -10.85
C GLY A 80 13.00 4.70 -9.94
N ARG A 81 11.84 5.35 -9.74
CA ARG A 81 10.70 4.77 -9.01
C ARG A 81 9.97 3.65 -9.77
N CYS A 82 10.30 3.43 -11.03
CA CYS A 82 9.86 2.29 -11.81
C CYS A 82 11.07 1.57 -12.40
N GLN A 83 11.35 0.38 -11.91
CA GLN A 83 12.49 -0.42 -12.37
C GLN A 83 12.06 -1.85 -12.64
N VAL A 84 12.53 -2.43 -13.75
CA VAL A 84 12.23 -3.80 -14.15
C VAL A 84 13.49 -4.41 -14.75
N LEU A 85 13.95 -5.53 -14.20
CA LEU A 85 15.07 -6.25 -14.78
C LEU A 85 14.68 -6.96 -16.08
N PRO A 86 15.60 -7.09 -17.06
CA PRO A 86 15.25 -7.52 -18.43
C PRO A 86 14.56 -8.89 -18.54
N HIS A 87 14.81 -9.80 -17.62
CA HIS A 87 14.21 -11.15 -17.62
C HIS A 87 12.75 -11.20 -17.17
N MET A 88 12.21 -10.08 -16.65
CA MET A 88 10.88 -10.03 -16.05
C MET A 88 9.72 -9.83 -17.04
N MET A 89 9.95 -9.85 -18.34
CA MET A 89 8.93 -9.57 -19.37
C MET A 89 7.66 -10.42 -19.19
N MET A 90 7.82 -11.72 -18.90
CA MET A 90 6.66 -12.60 -18.69
C MET A 90 5.86 -12.20 -17.45
N ALA A 91 6.54 -11.83 -16.37
CA ALA A 91 5.90 -11.36 -15.14
C ALA A 91 5.20 -10.01 -15.33
N GLN A 92 5.71 -9.15 -16.21
CA GLN A 92 5.04 -7.91 -16.59
C GLN A 92 3.68 -8.19 -17.25
N TRP A 93 3.62 -9.12 -18.21
CA TRP A 93 2.37 -9.49 -18.86
C TRP A 93 1.39 -10.17 -17.93
N ASP A 94 1.87 -11.07 -17.06
CA ASP A 94 1.06 -11.69 -16.01
C ASP A 94 0.43 -10.63 -15.10
N THR A 95 1.20 -9.62 -14.71
CA THR A 95 0.73 -8.53 -13.85
C THR A 95 -0.31 -7.66 -14.56
N LEU A 96 -0.06 -7.29 -15.81
CA LEU A 96 -1.00 -6.50 -16.60
C LEU A 96 -2.35 -7.22 -16.72
N GLU A 97 -2.34 -8.49 -17.11
CA GLU A 97 -3.55 -9.30 -17.22
C GLU A 97 -4.30 -9.36 -15.87
N LEU A 98 -3.60 -9.72 -14.79
CA LEU A 98 -4.18 -9.85 -13.46
C LEU A 98 -4.87 -8.56 -13.01
N LEU A 99 -4.22 -7.41 -13.17
CA LEU A 99 -4.80 -6.13 -12.77
C LEU A 99 -6.00 -5.75 -13.64
N MET A 100 -5.88 -5.86 -14.96
CA MET A 100 -6.98 -5.51 -15.88
C MET A 100 -8.23 -6.38 -15.64
N GLU A 101 -8.06 -7.68 -15.46
CA GLU A 101 -9.16 -8.60 -15.18
C GLU A 101 -9.86 -8.28 -13.85
N ASN A 102 -9.10 -8.10 -12.78
CA ASN A 102 -9.68 -7.82 -11.47
C ASN A 102 -10.34 -6.43 -11.42
N LEU A 103 -9.69 -5.39 -11.97
CA LEU A 103 -10.27 -4.05 -12.01
C LEU A 103 -11.57 -4.00 -12.81
N SER A 104 -11.61 -4.65 -13.98
CA SER A 104 -12.83 -4.69 -14.80
C SER A 104 -13.95 -5.52 -14.17
N ALA A 105 -13.62 -6.60 -13.45
CA ALA A 105 -14.59 -7.43 -12.75
C ALA A 105 -15.16 -6.74 -11.50
N ASP A 106 -14.31 -6.07 -10.72
CA ASP A 106 -14.70 -5.45 -9.46
C ASP A 106 -15.33 -4.06 -9.62
N TYR A 107 -14.96 -3.34 -10.70
CA TYR A 107 -15.39 -1.95 -10.96
C TYR A 107 -15.85 -1.76 -12.43
N PRO A 108 -16.86 -2.50 -12.92
CA PRO A 108 -17.26 -2.52 -14.34
C PRO A 108 -17.73 -1.16 -14.87
N GLU A 109 -18.23 -0.27 -13.98
CA GLU A 109 -18.62 1.09 -14.35
C GLU A 109 -17.41 1.98 -14.68
N GLN A 110 -16.24 1.66 -14.11
CA GLN A 110 -15.02 2.46 -14.23
C GLN A 110 -14.04 1.85 -15.25
N PHE A 111 -13.96 0.52 -15.32
CA PHE A 111 -13.00 -0.19 -16.15
C PHE A 111 -13.68 -1.20 -17.06
N SER A 112 -13.04 -1.45 -18.21
CA SER A 112 -13.45 -2.54 -19.10
C SER A 112 -12.24 -3.15 -19.81
N LEU A 113 -12.21 -4.47 -19.86
CA LEU A 113 -11.24 -5.23 -20.66
C LEU A 113 -12.00 -6.04 -21.71
N ILE A 114 -11.71 -5.78 -22.99
CA ILE A 114 -12.30 -6.49 -24.13
C ILE A 114 -11.18 -7.33 -24.76
N LYS A 115 -11.37 -8.64 -24.80
CA LYS A 115 -10.42 -9.60 -25.36
C LYS A 115 -11.00 -10.24 -26.64
N GLU A 116 -10.23 -10.28 -27.75
CA GLU A 116 -10.59 -11.08 -28.94
C GLU A 116 -10.11 -12.54 -28.81
N GLY A 117 -9.30 -12.84 -27.81
CA GLY A 117 -8.78 -14.15 -27.41
C GLY A 117 -7.89 -14.02 -26.18
N ASP A 118 -7.54 -15.14 -25.55
CA ASP A 118 -6.74 -15.17 -24.32
C ASP A 118 -5.25 -15.46 -24.57
N ASP A 119 -4.89 -15.87 -25.76
CA ASP A 119 -3.51 -16.22 -26.10
C ASP A 119 -2.67 -14.99 -26.51
N PHE A 120 -1.35 -15.12 -26.37
CA PHE A 120 -0.41 -14.15 -26.93
C PHE A 120 -0.65 -13.96 -28.44
N GLY A 121 -0.63 -12.70 -28.89
CA GLY A 121 -0.98 -12.32 -30.25
C GLY A 121 -2.44 -11.88 -30.41
N SER A 122 -3.30 -12.12 -29.45
CA SER A 122 -4.69 -11.64 -29.46
C SER A 122 -4.77 -10.13 -29.24
N ARG A 123 -5.75 -9.50 -29.87
CA ARG A 123 -6.04 -8.07 -29.65
C ARG A 123 -6.83 -7.90 -28.38
N TRP A 124 -6.38 -6.98 -27.53
CA TRP A 124 -7.08 -6.55 -26.33
C TRP A 124 -7.36 -5.05 -26.39
N THR A 125 -8.45 -4.62 -25.77
CA THR A 125 -8.76 -3.19 -25.56
C THR A 125 -9.04 -2.94 -24.09
N TRP A 126 -8.25 -2.07 -23.51
CA TRP A 126 -8.39 -1.60 -22.13
C TRP A 126 -9.04 -0.22 -22.11
N ILE A 127 -10.04 -0.05 -21.23
CA ILE A 127 -10.74 1.21 -21.01
C ILE A 127 -10.67 1.54 -19.51
N ASN A 128 -10.12 2.71 -19.21
CA ASN A 128 -10.09 3.30 -17.87
C ASN A 128 -10.79 4.65 -17.96
N ARG A 129 -12.08 4.67 -17.63
CA ARG A 129 -12.93 5.85 -17.78
C ARG A 129 -12.53 7.00 -16.85
N PRO A 130 -12.21 6.76 -15.54
CA PRO A 130 -11.78 7.83 -14.65
C PRO A 130 -10.55 8.60 -15.12
N LEU A 131 -9.63 7.95 -15.82
CA LEU A 131 -8.42 8.57 -16.36
C LEU A 131 -8.55 8.94 -17.84
N GLY A 132 -9.69 8.66 -18.49
CA GLY A 132 -9.91 8.95 -19.91
C GLY A 132 -9.01 8.14 -20.85
N ILE A 133 -8.64 6.91 -20.46
CA ILE A 133 -7.76 6.03 -21.25
C ILE A 133 -8.59 5.02 -22.00
N GLU A 134 -8.33 4.89 -23.29
CA GLU A 134 -8.77 3.80 -24.15
C GLU A 134 -7.59 3.36 -25.00
N GLN A 135 -7.14 2.12 -24.84
CA GLN A 135 -5.96 1.59 -25.50
C GLN A 135 -6.21 0.19 -26.06
N SER A 136 -6.09 0.04 -27.37
CA SER A 136 -5.99 -1.28 -28.01
C SER A 136 -4.54 -1.67 -28.18
N PHE A 137 -4.22 -2.93 -27.91
CA PHE A 137 -2.86 -3.47 -28.02
C PHE A 137 -2.90 -4.97 -28.35
N ILE A 138 -1.76 -5.53 -28.68
CA ILE A 138 -1.60 -6.98 -28.92
C ILE A 138 -0.97 -7.58 -27.65
N PHE A 139 -1.71 -8.48 -27.00
CA PHE A 139 -1.22 -9.18 -25.81
C PHE A 139 0.06 -9.96 -26.13
N GLY A 140 1.13 -9.71 -25.38
CA GLY A 140 2.46 -10.28 -25.60
C GLY A 140 3.38 -9.45 -26.51
N ASN A 141 2.90 -8.36 -27.13
CA ASN A 141 3.73 -7.45 -27.92
C ASN A 141 3.86 -6.07 -27.25
N PRO A 142 4.97 -5.78 -26.52
CA PRO A 142 5.13 -4.53 -25.78
C PRO A 142 5.21 -3.29 -26.71
N GLU A 143 5.58 -3.43 -27.97
CA GLU A 143 5.63 -2.32 -28.93
C GLU A 143 4.25 -1.70 -29.22
N THR A 144 3.18 -2.39 -28.86
CA THR A 144 1.79 -1.92 -29.05
C THR A 144 1.22 -1.17 -27.84
N LEU A 145 2.00 -1.08 -26.74
CA LEU A 145 1.69 -0.28 -25.57
C LEU A 145 2.52 1.01 -25.54
N PRO A 146 2.08 2.06 -24.84
CA PRO A 146 2.83 3.32 -24.70
C PRO A 146 4.15 3.20 -23.93
N CYS A 147 4.27 2.18 -23.07
CA CYS A 147 5.44 1.84 -22.25
C CYS A 147 5.39 0.34 -21.92
N GLU A 148 6.37 -0.14 -21.16
CA GLU A 148 6.43 -1.54 -20.72
C GLU A 148 5.12 -1.98 -20.02
N PRO A 149 4.69 -3.24 -20.16
CA PRO A 149 3.38 -3.71 -19.68
C PRO A 149 3.14 -3.48 -18.17
N PHE A 150 4.15 -3.73 -17.36
CA PHE A 150 4.09 -3.49 -15.92
C PHE A 150 3.92 -2.00 -15.59
N GLU A 151 4.74 -1.15 -16.17
CA GLU A 151 4.66 0.29 -16.00
C GLU A 151 3.29 0.81 -16.47
N TYR A 152 2.82 0.33 -17.63
CA TYR A 152 1.54 0.75 -18.19
C TYR A 152 0.37 0.56 -17.24
N ILE A 153 0.23 -0.62 -16.66
CA ILE A 153 -0.93 -0.91 -15.81
C ILE A 153 -0.78 -0.37 -14.40
N THR A 154 0.43 -0.40 -13.84
CA THR A 154 0.65 0.08 -12.45
C THR A 154 0.55 1.58 -12.31
N ARG A 155 0.77 2.35 -13.39
CA ARG A 155 0.45 3.79 -13.43
C ARG A 155 -1.05 4.08 -13.26
N GLN A 156 -1.91 3.11 -13.52
CA GLN A 156 -3.36 3.20 -13.51
C GLN A 156 -4.01 2.49 -12.32
N ALA A 157 -3.23 2.08 -11.34
CA ALA A 157 -3.71 1.43 -10.13
C ALA A 157 -3.19 2.16 -8.88
N GLN A 158 -3.99 2.17 -7.81
CA GLN A 158 -3.58 2.78 -6.55
C GLN A 158 -2.56 1.90 -5.81
N GLY A 159 -1.66 2.56 -5.05
CA GLY A 159 -0.60 1.91 -4.31
C GLY A 159 0.63 1.58 -5.14
N ASP A 160 1.52 0.83 -4.54
CA ASP A 160 2.79 0.41 -5.09
C ASP A 160 2.77 -1.07 -5.48
N PHE A 161 3.68 -1.46 -6.34
CA PHE A 161 3.75 -2.82 -6.86
C PHE A 161 5.21 -3.27 -6.93
N ALA A 162 5.50 -4.46 -6.43
CA ALA A 162 6.76 -5.13 -6.66
C ALA A 162 6.53 -6.52 -7.24
N ILE A 163 7.49 -7.04 -7.99
CA ILE A 163 7.47 -8.42 -8.46
C ILE A 163 8.75 -9.10 -7.97
N CYS A 164 8.55 -10.22 -7.28
CA CYS A 164 9.63 -11.05 -6.79
C CYS A 164 9.78 -12.27 -7.70
N ASP A 165 10.92 -12.38 -8.37
CA ASP A 165 11.29 -13.59 -9.10
C ASP A 165 11.68 -14.70 -8.13
N GLN A 166 11.26 -15.93 -8.44
CA GLN A 166 11.60 -17.10 -7.64
C GLN A 166 12.71 -17.91 -8.31
N ARG A 167 13.90 -17.89 -7.72
CA ARG A 167 15.06 -18.68 -8.13
C ARG A 167 15.92 -19.05 -6.92
N ASP A 168 16.72 -20.09 -7.03
CA ASP A 168 17.69 -20.51 -6.01
C ASP A 168 17.07 -20.68 -4.60
N ASP A 169 15.86 -21.24 -4.54
CA ASP A 169 15.08 -21.40 -3.30
C ASP A 169 14.87 -20.06 -2.53
N ASN A 170 14.83 -18.94 -3.25
CA ASN A 170 14.68 -17.61 -2.70
C ASN A 170 13.73 -16.76 -3.57
N LEU A 171 13.41 -15.57 -3.09
CA LEU A 171 12.68 -14.53 -3.82
C LEU A 171 13.59 -13.32 -3.99
N PHE A 172 13.61 -12.74 -5.16
CA PHE A 172 14.39 -11.55 -5.50
C PHE A 172 13.48 -10.45 -6.01
N MET A 173 13.60 -9.24 -5.49
CA MET A 173 12.82 -8.08 -5.96
C MET A 173 13.37 -7.59 -7.29
N ASP A 174 12.89 -8.13 -8.40
CA ASP A 174 13.43 -7.87 -9.72
C ASP A 174 12.59 -6.89 -10.56
N ALA A 175 11.48 -6.43 -10.04
CA ALA A 175 10.71 -5.32 -10.61
C ALA A 175 9.93 -4.58 -9.54
N GLY A 176 9.70 -3.28 -9.75
CA GLY A 176 8.87 -2.46 -8.90
C GLY A 176 8.40 -1.16 -9.56
N MET A 177 7.23 -0.70 -9.15
CA MET A 177 6.68 0.63 -9.34
C MET A 177 6.31 1.15 -7.96
N VAL A 178 7.13 2.05 -7.37
CA VAL A 178 7.06 2.41 -5.96
C VAL A 178 7.12 3.93 -5.81
N THR A 179 5.99 4.52 -5.55
CA THR A 179 5.81 5.99 -5.49
C THR A 179 5.18 6.45 -4.18
N SER A 180 4.76 5.51 -3.34
CA SER A 180 4.05 5.77 -2.08
C SER A 180 4.70 5.03 -0.91
N GLN A 181 5.99 4.76 -0.96
CA GLN A 181 6.71 4.03 0.08
C GLN A 181 6.99 4.89 1.32
N ALA A 182 7.30 4.21 2.41
CA ALA A 182 7.71 4.81 3.67
C ALA A 182 9.05 4.23 4.14
N ASP A 183 10.06 5.07 4.25
CA ASP A 183 11.37 4.77 4.83
C ASP A 183 12.17 3.62 4.12
N TRP A 184 11.89 3.33 2.83
CA TRP A 184 12.65 2.39 2.01
C TRP A 184 12.77 2.86 0.56
N SER A 185 13.69 2.30 -0.23
CA SER A 185 14.01 2.72 -1.60
C SER A 185 13.97 1.56 -2.56
N LEU A 186 13.17 1.66 -3.62
CA LEU A 186 13.16 0.67 -4.70
C LEU A 186 14.52 0.58 -5.40
N GLU A 187 15.14 1.74 -5.66
CA GLU A 187 16.43 1.80 -6.36
C GLU A 187 17.52 1.03 -5.59
N PHE A 188 17.45 1.06 -4.26
CA PHE A 188 18.37 0.32 -3.40
C PHE A 188 18.02 -1.18 -3.34
N ASP A 189 16.75 -1.54 -3.34
CA ASP A 189 16.30 -2.90 -3.08
C ASP A 189 16.15 -3.79 -4.33
N VAL A 190 16.13 -3.20 -5.55
CA VAL A 190 16.05 -3.98 -6.79
C VAL A 190 17.23 -4.94 -6.93
N GLY A 191 16.92 -6.20 -7.20
CA GLY A 191 17.89 -7.30 -7.29
C GLY A 191 18.25 -7.96 -5.97
N MET A 192 17.82 -7.40 -4.82
CA MET A 192 18.05 -8.01 -3.52
C MET A 192 17.17 -9.23 -3.28
N SER A 193 17.72 -10.19 -2.56
CA SER A 193 16.98 -11.35 -2.06
C SER A 193 16.04 -10.96 -0.92
N PHE A 194 15.05 -11.81 -0.67
CA PHE A 194 14.05 -11.61 0.39
C PHE A 194 14.68 -11.32 1.77
N MET A 195 15.77 -11.99 2.11
CA MET A 195 16.43 -11.81 3.39
C MET A 195 17.26 -10.51 3.44
N GLU A 196 17.79 -10.04 2.30
CA GLU A 196 18.56 -8.81 2.24
C GLU A 196 17.71 -7.58 2.46
N TRP A 197 16.60 -7.41 1.72
CA TRP A 197 15.74 -6.23 1.92
C TRP A 197 15.01 -6.22 3.27
N HIS A 198 14.85 -7.39 3.94
CA HIS A 198 14.33 -7.47 5.30
C HIS A 198 15.41 -7.37 6.39
N GLY A 199 16.69 -7.29 6.00
CA GLY A 199 17.83 -7.20 6.94
C GLY A 199 17.73 -6.09 7.98
N PRO A 200 17.28 -4.88 7.63
CA PRO A 200 17.14 -3.77 8.57
C PRO A 200 16.04 -3.93 9.63
N VAL A 201 15.10 -4.86 9.46
CA VAL A 201 13.95 -5.00 10.37
C VAL A 201 14.40 -5.56 11.72
N PRO A 202 14.21 -4.83 12.84
CA PRO A 202 14.66 -5.28 14.15
C PRO A 202 13.88 -6.51 14.61
N LEU A 203 14.52 -7.36 15.40
CA LEU A 203 13.98 -8.60 15.99
C LEU A 203 13.61 -9.71 14.97
N ALA A 204 13.64 -9.44 13.68
CA ALA A 204 13.24 -10.37 12.63
C ALA A 204 14.09 -11.63 12.61
N HIS A 205 15.41 -11.46 12.61
CA HIS A 205 16.37 -12.59 12.62
C HIS A 205 16.32 -13.41 13.91
N GLN A 206 16.08 -12.75 15.06
CA GLN A 206 16.01 -13.41 16.36
C GLN A 206 14.79 -14.32 16.50
N THR A 207 13.70 -13.98 15.83
CA THR A 207 12.42 -14.71 15.90
C THR A 207 12.27 -15.76 14.81
N GLY A 208 13.13 -15.77 13.78
CA GLY A 208 13.02 -16.63 12.60
C GLY A 208 11.71 -16.37 11.80
N VAL A 209 11.15 -15.18 11.91
CA VAL A 209 9.87 -14.84 11.27
C VAL A 209 10.01 -14.79 9.76
N PHE A 210 11.10 -14.19 9.25
CA PHE A 210 11.28 -14.04 7.81
C PHE A 210 11.67 -15.33 7.11
N GLU A 211 12.44 -16.21 7.76
CA GLU A 211 12.73 -17.53 7.23
C GLU A 211 11.45 -18.39 7.07
N ARG A 212 10.52 -18.27 8.04
CA ARG A 212 9.21 -18.95 7.93
C ARG A 212 8.34 -18.31 6.86
N ALA A 213 8.36 -16.96 6.75
CA ALA A 213 7.62 -16.24 5.72
C ALA A 213 8.13 -16.60 4.33
N LEU A 214 9.46 -16.63 4.10
CA LEU A 214 10.06 -17.04 2.83
C LEU A 214 9.61 -18.46 2.44
N LYS A 215 9.74 -19.43 3.35
CA LYS A 215 9.29 -20.81 3.09
C LYS A 215 7.82 -20.88 2.72
N TYR A 216 6.98 -20.11 3.37
CA TYR A 216 5.56 -20.03 3.07
C TYR A 216 5.30 -19.45 1.67
N LEU A 217 5.97 -18.36 1.33
CA LEU A 217 5.81 -17.67 0.04
C LEU A 217 6.33 -18.50 -1.14
N LEU A 218 7.43 -19.24 -0.96
CA LEU A 218 7.93 -20.17 -1.98
C LEU A 218 6.91 -21.25 -2.34
N MET A 219 6.02 -21.60 -1.41
CA MET A 219 4.94 -22.59 -1.61
C MET A 219 3.59 -21.95 -1.96
N LEU A 220 3.53 -20.62 -2.12
CA LEU A 220 2.29 -19.92 -2.49
C LEU A 220 1.77 -20.48 -3.82
N ARG A 221 0.48 -20.81 -3.88
CA ARG A 221 -0.14 -21.46 -5.05
C ARG A 221 -0.88 -20.45 -5.91
N LEU A 222 -0.93 -20.72 -7.20
CA LEU A 222 -1.77 -20.00 -8.14
C LEU A 222 -3.24 -20.02 -7.68
N GLY A 223 -3.90 -18.88 -7.76
CA GLY A 223 -5.30 -18.72 -7.36
C GLY A 223 -5.55 -18.71 -5.86
N GLN A 224 -4.51 -18.77 -5.03
CA GLN A 224 -4.60 -18.72 -3.56
C GLN A 224 -3.80 -17.52 -3.00
N PRO A 225 -4.19 -16.29 -3.33
CA PRO A 225 -3.48 -15.12 -2.83
C PRO A 225 -3.61 -15.00 -1.31
N VAL A 226 -2.64 -14.32 -0.71
CA VAL A 226 -2.63 -14.02 0.71
C VAL A 226 -2.53 -12.53 0.93
N ARG A 227 -2.89 -12.08 2.13
CA ARG A 227 -2.82 -10.68 2.54
C ARG A 227 -2.20 -10.53 3.92
N ARG A 228 -1.70 -9.34 4.19
CA ARG A 228 -1.30 -8.89 5.53
C ARG A 228 -1.46 -7.38 5.64
N LEU A 229 -1.51 -6.88 6.86
CA LEU A 229 -1.38 -5.45 7.14
C LEU A 229 0.00 -5.15 7.68
N ASN A 230 0.64 -4.13 7.10
CA ASN A 230 1.77 -3.43 7.70
C ASN A 230 1.31 -2.04 8.13
N TRP A 231 2.02 -1.40 9.04
CA TRP A 231 1.70 -0.05 9.47
C TRP A 231 2.95 0.75 9.84
N THR A 232 2.84 2.04 9.66
CA THR A 232 3.74 3.04 10.23
C THR A 232 2.97 4.32 10.48
N MET A 233 3.65 5.43 10.73
CA MET A 233 3.01 6.73 10.87
C MET A 233 3.72 7.74 9.98
N SER A 234 2.97 8.67 9.44
CA SER A 234 3.51 9.81 8.68
C SER A 234 3.01 11.13 9.27
N ILE A 235 3.77 12.19 8.99
CA ILE A 235 3.37 13.54 9.35
C ILE A 235 2.83 14.21 8.10
N ASN A 236 1.65 14.81 8.23
CA ASN A 236 0.81 15.25 7.13
C ASN A 236 0.35 14.05 6.26
N PRO A 237 -0.65 14.20 5.42
CA PRO A 237 -1.17 13.11 4.59
C PRO A 237 -0.28 12.87 3.34
N ARG A 238 0.99 12.55 3.56
CA ARG A 238 1.94 12.24 2.49
C ARG A 238 1.94 10.76 2.17
N LEU A 239 1.81 10.43 0.91
CA LEU A 239 1.99 9.06 0.42
C LEU A 239 3.47 8.72 0.28
N ASP A 240 4.25 9.58 -0.37
CA ASP A 240 5.70 9.42 -0.53
C ASP A 240 6.44 9.96 0.71
N THR A 241 6.98 9.05 1.51
CA THR A 241 7.91 9.33 2.60
C THR A 241 9.19 8.49 2.45
N SER A 242 9.66 8.41 1.22
CA SER A 242 10.89 7.71 0.85
C SER A 242 12.16 8.46 1.28
N PRO A 243 13.31 7.78 1.33
CA PRO A 243 14.60 8.44 1.52
C PRO A 243 14.91 9.52 0.46
N GLU A 244 14.51 9.30 -0.79
CA GLU A 244 14.72 10.21 -1.92
C GLU A 244 14.02 11.57 -1.71
N SER A 245 12.85 11.56 -1.12
CA SER A 245 12.06 12.77 -0.80
C SER A 245 12.24 13.27 0.63
N TYR A 246 13.18 12.69 1.41
CA TYR A 246 13.43 13.05 2.82
C TYR A 246 13.58 14.56 3.09
N PRO A 247 14.28 15.35 2.27
CA PRO A 247 14.37 16.81 2.48
C PRO A 247 13.02 17.52 2.51
N GLU A 248 12.00 16.97 1.84
CA GLU A 248 10.66 17.57 1.76
C GLU A 248 9.80 17.21 2.98
N TRP A 249 9.93 15.99 3.51
CA TRP A 249 9.04 15.49 4.56
C TRP A 249 9.70 15.30 5.94
N GLY A 250 11.00 15.04 5.96
CA GLY A 250 11.72 14.77 7.21
C GLY A 250 11.63 15.88 8.26
N PRO A 251 11.71 17.17 7.87
CA PRO A 251 11.54 18.32 8.78
C PRO A 251 10.15 18.37 9.46
N ASP A 252 9.12 17.86 8.82
CA ASP A 252 7.75 17.89 9.36
C ASP A 252 7.64 17.15 10.71
N ARG A 253 8.48 16.14 10.93
CA ARG A 253 8.52 15.38 12.19
C ARG A 253 8.77 16.27 13.41
N ALA A 254 9.53 17.37 13.26
CA ALA A 254 9.81 18.32 14.33
C ALA A 254 8.68 19.35 14.56
N SER A 255 7.71 19.43 13.67
CA SER A 255 6.59 20.37 13.74
C SER A 255 5.40 19.87 14.57
N VAL A 256 5.44 18.63 15.03
CA VAL A 256 4.35 18.00 15.79
C VAL A 256 4.40 18.44 17.25
N THR A 257 3.25 18.86 17.75
CA THR A 257 3.01 19.24 19.14
C THR A 257 1.75 18.53 19.65
N PRO A 258 1.53 18.42 20.96
CA PRO A 258 0.28 17.85 21.48
C PRO A 258 -0.98 18.55 20.95
N ALA A 259 -0.90 19.84 20.68
CA ALA A 259 -2.05 20.62 20.19
C ALA A 259 -2.42 20.32 18.72
N ASN A 260 -1.46 19.88 17.90
CA ASN A 260 -1.70 19.65 16.48
C ASN A 260 -1.57 18.18 16.04
N ALA A 261 -1.21 17.29 16.98
CA ALA A 261 -0.97 15.87 16.66
C ALA A 261 -2.20 15.19 16.04
N GLY A 262 -3.40 15.52 16.49
CA GLY A 262 -4.64 14.98 15.94
C GLY A 262 -4.77 15.13 14.44
N GLN A 263 -4.42 16.30 13.91
CA GLN A 263 -4.52 16.63 12.49
C GLN A 263 -3.27 16.25 11.70
N LYS A 264 -2.07 16.41 12.29
CA LYS A 264 -0.81 16.22 11.56
C LYS A 264 -0.35 14.79 11.51
N VAL A 265 -0.56 14.02 12.59
CA VAL A 265 -0.09 12.64 12.64
C VAL A 265 -1.13 11.73 11.99
N HIS A 266 -0.69 10.91 11.03
CA HIS A 266 -1.52 9.97 10.31
C HIS A 266 -1.03 8.54 10.58
N LEU A 267 -1.95 7.66 10.93
CA LEU A 267 -1.70 6.23 10.84
C LEU A 267 -1.69 5.84 9.36
N ARG A 268 -0.59 5.27 8.93
CA ARG A 268 -0.39 4.72 7.61
C ARG A 268 -0.52 3.22 7.69
N VAL A 269 -1.45 2.65 6.98
CA VAL A 269 -1.64 1.21 6.90
C VAL A 269 -1.45 0.77 5.45
N GLU A 270 -0.66 -0.27 5.27
CA GLU A 270 -0.42 -0.90 3.99
C GLU A 270 -1.12 -2.25 3.96
N LEU A 271 -2.14 -2.37 3.13
CA LEU A 271 -2.67 -3.65 2.73
C LEU A 271 -1.71 -4.25 1.70
N GLN A 272 -1.00 -5.26 2.12
CA GLN A 272 -0.04 -5.98 1.31
C GLN A 272 -0.66 -7.30 0.89
N THR A 273 -0.76 -7.54 -0.43
CA THR A 273 -1.24 -8.82 -0.96
C THR A 273 -0.12 -9.51 -1.75
N LEU A 274 -0.18 -10.83 -1.84
CA LEU A 274 0.82 -11.61 -2.57
C LEU A 274 0.11 -12.62 -3.47
N TRP A 275 0.49 -12.60 -4.74
CA TRP A 275 -0.14 -13.36 -5.81
C TRP A 275 0.89 -14.18 -6.57
N ARG A 276 0.69 -15.48 -6.68
CA ARG A 276 1.47 -16.29 -7.61
C ARG A 276 1.03 -16.00 -9.04
N LEU A 277 1.96 -15.59 -9.90
CA LEU A 277 1.70 -15.31 -11.31
C LEU A 277 1.72 -16.58 -12.14
N PRO A 278 0.83 -16.70 -13.16
CA PRO A 278 0.57 -17.98 -13.79
C PRO A 278 1.67 -18.49 -14.72
N ARG A 279 2.30 -17.62 -15.53
CA ARG A 279 3.28 -18.00 -16.54
C ARG A 279 4.71 -17.86 -16.06
N SER A 280 4.99 -16.75 -15.40
CA SER A 280 6.32 -16.45 -14.86
C SER A 280 6.66 -17.21 -13.60
N ASN A 281 5.64 -17.70 -12.87
CA ASN A 281 5.80 -18.23 -11.51
C ASN A 281 6.38 -17.23 -10.49
N ALA A 282 6.50 -15.96 -10.85
CA ALA A 282 6.89 -14.90 -9.93
C ALA A 282 5.80 -14.60 -8.90
N ILE A 283 6.11 -13.81 -7.89
CA ILE A 283 5.13 -13.30 -6.93
C ILE A 283 4.93 -11.81 -7.16
N LEU A 284 3.71 -11.42 -7.51
CA LEU A 284 3.30 -10.02 -7.47
C LEU A 284 2.99 -9.62 -6.03
N PHE A 285 3.52 -8.48 -5.61
CA PHE A 285 3.37 -7.89 -4.28
C PHE A 285 2.79 -6.47 -4.38
N PRO A 286 1.46 -6.31 -4.49
CA PRO A 286 0.78 -5.04 -4.37
C PRO A 286 0.79 -4.52 -2.92
N ILE A 287 1.02 -3.21 -2.77
CA ILE A 287 1.09 -2.49 -1.50
C ILE A 287 0.11 -1.32 -1.56
N ARG A 288 -1.11 -1.52 -1.09
CA ARG A 288 -2.13 -0.47 -1.05
C ARG A 288 -2.01 0.34 0.23
N CYS A 289 -1.70 1.62 0.11
CA CYS A 289 -1.54 2.51 1.25
C CYS A 289 -2.84 3.22 1.60
N TYR A 290 -3.19 3.23 2.89
CA TYR A 290 -4.28 4.00 3.47
C TYR A 290 -3.73 4.94 4.53
N LEU A 291 -4.23 6.19 4.56
CA LEU A 291 -3.86 7.20 5.54
C LEU A 291 -5.11 7.64 6.31
N ALA A 292 -5.01 7.74 7.64
CA ALA A 292 -6.04 8.37 8.45
C ALA A 292 -5.38 9.21 9.56
N SER A 293 -5.85 10.44 9.74
CA SER A 293 -5.38 11.27 10.83
C SER A 293 -5.78 10.68 12.20
N LEU A 294 -5.03 11.01 13.24
CA LEU A 294 -5.43 10.59 14.61
C LEU A 294 -6.81 11.12 14.96
N GLU A 295 -7.16 12.32 14.47
CA GLU A 295 -8.48 12.93 14.65
C GLU A 295 -9.58 12.08 13.99
N ASP A 296 -9.39 11.63 12.74
CA ASP A 296 -10.34 10.76 12.07
C ASP A 296 -10.48 9.40 12.79
N LEU A 297 -9.37 8.81 13.22
CA LEU A 297 -9.39 7.54 13.95
C LEU A 297 -10.09 7.67 15.32
N ALA A 298 -9.88 8.76 16.05
CA ALA A 298 -10.48 9.00 17.34
C ALA A 298 -12.00 9.19 17.29
N ARG A 299 -12.56 9.51 16.11
CA ARG A 299 -14.02 9.52 15.88
C ARG A 299 -14.64 8.12 16.01
N VAL A 300 -13.84 7.07 15.94
CA VAL A 300 -14.21 5.70 16.29
C VAL A 300 -13.69 5.44 17.72
N PRO A 301 -14.53 5.46 18.75
CA PRO A 301 -14.08 5.47 20.16
C PRO A 301 -13.10 4.35 20.51
N LYS A 302 -13.35 3.15 20.00
CA LYS A 302 -12.49 1.97 20.19
C LYS A 302 -11.09 2.18 19.56
N TRP A 303 -11.01 2.84 18.42
CA TRP A 303 -9.73 2.98 17.72
C TRP A 303 -8.81 4.01 18.37
N GLY A 304 -9.34 5.15 18.81
CA GLY A 304 -8.54 6.17 19.51
C GLY A 304 -7.88 5.61 20.78
N ALA A 305 -8.67 5.01 21.64
CA ALA A 305 -8.18 4.40 22.88
C ALA A 305 -7.20 3.25 22.63
N ARG A 306 -7.54 2.37 21.68
CA ARG A 306 -6.67 1.24 21.33
C ARG A 306 -5.33 1.68 20.76
N LEU A 307 -5.35 2.66 19.86
CA LEU A 307 -4.12 3.20 19.28
C LEU A 307 -3.22 3.80 20.37
N HIS A 308 -3.79 4.54 21.35
CA HIS A 308 -3.06 5.03 22.51
C HIS A 308 -2.33 3.89 23.25
N ARG A 309 -3.04 2.80 23.58
CA ARG A 309 -2.48 1.66 24.33
C ARG A 309 -1.42 0.89 23.53
N VAL A 310 -1.69 0.65 22.26
CA VAL A 310 -0.74 -0.04 21.36
C VAL A 310 0.54 0.77 21.22
N LEU A 311 0.45 2.07 20.91
CA LEU A 311 1.63 2.93 20.76
C LEU A 311 2.41 3.10 22.07
N SER A 312 1.72 3.13 23.23
CA SER A 312 2.35 3.16 24.56
C SER A 312 3.11 1.88 24.90
N SER A 313 2.76 0.75 24.25
CA SER A 313 3.37 -0.57 24.50
C SER A 313 4.48 -0.93 23.51
N LEU A 314 4.86 -0.02 22.61
CA LEU A 314 5.88 -0.32 21.59
C LEU A 314 7.27 -0.51 22.22
N PRO A 315 8.02 -1.54 21.80
CA PRO A 315 9.43 -1.67 22.13
C PRO A 315 10.26 -0.47 21.60
N PRO A 316 11.22 0.07 22.37
CA PRO A 316 12.03 1.22 21.94
C PRO A 316 12.71 1.03 20.58
N GLN A 317 13.21 -0.17 20.29
CA GLN A 317 13.85 -0.48 19.01
C GLN A 317 12.88 -0.34 17.82
N LEU A 318 11.61 -0.66 18.03
CA LEU A 318 10.57 -0.50 17.00
C LEU A 318 10.16 0.95 16.82
N VAL A 319 10.12 1.73 17.91
CA VAL A 319 9.88 3.18 17.88
C VAL A 319 10.97 3.88 17.06
N GLU A 320 12.23 3.51 17.27
CA GLU A 320 13.36 4.03 16.50
C GLU A 320 13.29 3.61 15.05
N TYR A 321 13.15 2.32 14.76
CA TYR A 321 13.06 1.76 13.42
C TYR A 321 11.95 2.39 12.57
N LYS A 322 10.78 2.63 13.17
CA LYS A 322 9.64 3.28 12.48
C LYS A 322 9.73 4.81 12.46
N GLY A 323 10.84 5.39 12.92
CA GLY A 323 11.07 6.84 12.91
C GLY A 323 10.10 7.65 13.77
N LEU A 324 9.49 7.04 14.80
CA LEU A 324 8.46 7.66 15.64
C LEU A 324 9.03 8.53 16.76
N THR A 325 10.29 8.38 17.14
CA THR A 325 10.92 8.91 18.34
C THR A 325 10.62 10.40 18.59
N ARG A 326 10.62 11.22 17.53
CA ARG A 326 10.50 12.68 17.66
C ARG A 326 9.10 13.16 17.99
N TYR A 327 8.06 12.46 17.57
CA TYR A 327 6.67 12.93 17.67
C TYR A 327 5.74 11.98 18.44
N LEU A 328 6.19 10.76 18.73
CA LEU A 328 5.40 9.80 19.50
C LEU A 328 4.94 10.34 20.86
N PRO A 329 5.76 11.07 21.65
CA PRO A 329 5.29 11.64 22.91
C PRO A 329 4.11 12.59 22.74
N ALA A 330 4.17 13.48 21.74
CA ALA A 330 3.07 14.41 21.46
C ALA A 330 1.81 13.68 20.95
N ALA A 331 1.97 12.64 20.14
CA ALA A 331 0.86 11.80 19.68
C ALA A 331 0.19 11.06 20.85
N LEU A 332 0.98 10.50 21.77
CA LEU A 332 0.45 9.82 22.96
C LEU A 332 -0.28 10.79 23.91
N GLU A 333 0.26 11.98 24.14
CA GLU A 333 -0.42 13.00 24.95
C GLU A 333 -1.77 13.40 24.34
N TRP A 334 -1.82 13.53 23.03
CA TRP A 334 -3.08 13.82 22.32
C TRP A 334 -4.06 12.63 22.42
N LEU A 335 -3.60 11.40 22.17
CA LEU A 335 -4.43 10.19 22.18
C LEU A 335 -4.93 9.84 23.59
N ALA A 336 -4.19 10.19 24.65
CA ALA A 336 -4.61 9.97 26.04
C ALA A 336 -5.97 10.61 26.37
N GLN A 337 -6.34 11.70 25.68
CA GLN A 337 -7.63 12.37 25.84
C GLN A 337 -8.80 11.52 25.29
N HIS A 338 -8.50 10.51 24.47
CA HIS A 338 -9.47 9.61 23.85
C HIS A 338 -9.47 8.20 24.47
N ASP A 339 -8.72 7.99 25.57
CA ASP A 339 -8.65 6.73 26.30
C ASP A 339 -9.19 6.91 27.72
N ASP A 340 -10.39 6.44 27.96
CA ASP A 340 -11.05 6.51 29.28
C ASP A 340 -10.71 5.32 30.20
N GLY A 341 -9.78 4.45 29.77
CA GLY A 341 -9.31 3.30 30.54
C GLY A 341 -10.25 2.10 30.56
N ARG A 342 -11.42 2.16 29.90
CA ARG A 342 -12.35 1.03 29.87
C ARG A 342 -11.82 -0.11 29.01
N GLU A 343 -12.21 -1.32 29.37
CA GLU A 343 -11.94 -2.51 28.55
C GLU A 343 -12.60 -2.38 27.17
N LEU A 344 -11.85 -2.72 26.11
CA LEU A 344 -12.32 -2.67 24.75
C LEU A 344 -12.56 -4.08 24.21
N PRO A 345 -13.63 -4.29 23.41
CA PRO A 345 -13.85 -5.57 22.77
C PRO A 345 -12.75 -5.86 21.74
N VAL A 346 -12.31 -7.10 21.66
CA VAL A 346 -11.35 -7.58 20.64
C VAL A 346 -11.93 -7.36 19.23
N GLY A 347 -11.05 -7.12 18.25
CA GLY A 347 -11.41 -6.93 16.85
C GLY A 347 -11.14 -5.51 16.34
N THR A 348 -11.19 -5.35 15.04
CA THR A 348 -10.86 -4.09 14.34
C THR A 348 -12.08 -3.33 13.85
N GLU A 349 -13.25 -3.96 13.82
CA GLU A 349 -14.48 -3.34 13.33
C GLU A 349 -14.83 -2.09 14.16
N PRO A 350 -15.31 -1.03 13.52
CA PRO A 350 -15.68 0.20 14.21
C PRO A 350 -16.74 -0.01 15.32
N GLY A 351 -17.65 -0.94 15.11
CA GLY A 351 -18.77 -1.19 16.03
C GLY A 351 -19.82 -0.08 16.07
N ILE A 352 -19.73 0.87 15.11
CA ILE A 352 -20.64 2.02 14.98
C ILE A 352 -20.98 2.22 13.50
N THR A 353 -22.16 2.80 13.24
CA THR A 353 -22.59 3.17 11.90
C THR A 353 -22.42 4.66 11.59
N THR A 354 -22.22 5.48 12.62
CA THR A 354 -22.00 6.92 12.50
C THR A 354 -20.78 7.32 13.33
N LEU A 355 -19.96 8.19 12.75
CA LEU A 355 -18.76 8.70 13.43
C LEU A 355 -19.10 9.84 14.39
N GLY A 356 -18.30 9.99 15.44
CA GLY A 356 -18.30 11.17 16.28
C GLY A 356 -17.98 12.45 15.49
N PRO A 357 -18.23 13.64 16.07
CA PRO A 357 -17.89 14.92 15.44
C PRO A 357 -16.37 15.03 15.25
N ARG A 358 -15.99 15.82 14.27
CA ARG A 358 -14.59 16.25 14.06
C ARG A 358 -14.19 17.28 15.09
#